data_bf9368eb349845442ec629be3655c89b
#
_entry.id   bf9368eb349845442ec629be3655c89b
#
_cell.length_a   1.000
_cell.length_b   1.000
_cell.length_c   1.000
_cell.angle_alpha   90.00
_cell.angle_beta   90.00
_cell.angle_gamma   90.00
#
_symmetry.space_group_name_H-M   'P 1'
#
loop_
_entity.id
_entity.type
_entity.pdbx_description
1 polymer ?
#
loop_
_entity_poly.entity_id
_entity_poly.type
_entity_poly.pdbx_seq_one_letter_code
_entity_poly.pdbx_strand_id
1 'polypeptide(L)'
;MRKIQQGFTLIELVVVITILGILAAFAIPRFAALDGAARVSATSAMVGTLRSAAALAHAQYLVAGNAPATVTMDGATITLTNGYPDVPGIKLAIQDSSGFTPTVVGTTLTYTKTGAATPATCIATYTASAAANTAPVIEVATLATDTAGC
;
A
#
# COMPACT_ATOMS: atom_id res chain seq x y z
N MET A 1 22.67 -31.34 -48.93
CA MET A 1 23.50 -30.16 -48.57
C MET A 1 23.70 -30.16 -47.08
N ARG A 2 24.92 -30.35 -46.58
CA ARG A 2 25.26 -30.24 -45.14
C ARG A 2 25.31 -28.77 -44.78
N LYS A 3 24.39 -28.30 -43.88
CA LYS A 3 24.50 -26.98 -43.29
C LYS A 3 25.67 -26.96 -42.31
N ILE A 4 26.65 -26.11 -42.53
CA ILE A 4 27.76 -25.87 -41.63
C ILE A 4 27.17 -25.12 -40.41
N GLN A 5 27.13 -25.76 -39.24
CA GLN A 5 26.79 -25.11 -37.98
C GLN A 5 28.06 -24.36 -37.51
N GLN A 6 27.97 -23.02 -37.50
CA GLN A 6 28.99 -22.18 -36.89
C GLN A 6 28.66 -22.09 -35.38
N GLY A 7 29.59 -22.52 -34.54
CA GLY A 7 29.50 -22.40 -33.10
C GLY A 7 30.07 -21.06 -32.61
N PHE A 8 29.56 -20.55 -31.48
CA PHE A 8 30.09 -19.37 -30.79
C PHE A 8 31.53 -19.64 -30.32
N THR A 9 32.36 -18.62 -30.40
CA THR A 9 33.72 -18.69 -29.85
C THR A 9 33.66 -18.39 -28.33
N LEU A 10 34.57 -18.95 -27.55
CA LEU A 10 34.69 -18.72 -26.12
C LEU A 10 34.89 -17.24 -25.80
N ILE A 11 35.67 -16.55 -26.64
CA ILE A 11 35.99 -15.12 -26.47
C ILE A 11 34.75 -14.22 -26.67
N GLU A 12 33.89 -14.56 -27.67
CA GLU A 12 32.64 -13.83 -27.88
C GLU A 12 31.72 -13.93 -26.66
N LEU A 13 31.65 -15.12 -26.05
CA LEU A 13 30.85 -15.30 -24.84
C LEU A 13 31.42 -14.49 -23.65
N VAL A 14 32.75 -14.57 -23.43
CA VAL A 14 33.39 -13.88 -22.29
C VAL A 14 33.27 -12.37 -22.42
N VAL A 15 33.47 -11.81 -23.64
CA VAL A 15 33.32 -10.36 -23.88
C VAL A 15 31.87 -9.91 -23.57
N VAL A 16 30.87 -10.66 -24.02
CA VAL A 16 29.46 -10.32 -23.77
C VAL A 16 29.13 -10.31 -22.27
N ILE A 17 29.51 -11.35 -21.53
CA ILE A 17 29.22 -11.41 -20.09
C ILE A 17 29.97 -10.34 -19.29
N THR A 18 31.19 -9.94 -19.70
CA THR A 18 31.91 -8.84 -19.04
C THR A 18 31.23 -7.50 -19.28
N ILE A 19 30.79 -7.20 -20.51
CA ILE A 19 30.01 -5.98 -20.79
C ILE A 19 28.69 -5.97 -20.01
N LEU A 20 27.94 -7.07 -20.02
CA LEU A 20 26.69 -7.19 -19.25
C LEU A 20 26.92 -7.01 -17.76
N GLY A 21 28.00 -7.57 -17.20
CA GLY A 21 28.38 -7.41 -15.81
C GLY A 21 28.62 -5.95 -15.41
N ILE A 22 29.34 -5.20 -16.27
CA ILE A 22 29.58 -3.77 -16.03
C ILE A 22 28.26 -2.97 -16.09
N LEU A 23 27.42 -3.21 -17.10
CA LEU A 23 26.13 -2.53 -17.23
C LEU A 23 25.19 -2.85 -16.06
N ALA A 24 25.15 -4.12 -15.62
CA ALA A 24 24.34 -4.54 -14.47
C ALA A 24 24.77 -3.84 -13.18
N ALA A 25 26.07 -3.64 -12.95
CA ALA A 25 26.58 -2.95 -11.77
C ALA A 25 26.03 -1.53 -11.60
N PHE A 26 25.78 -0.81 -12.68
CA PHE A 26 25.16 0.53 -12.65
C PHE A 26 23.63 0.50 -12.65
N ALA A 27 23.02 -0.54 -13.20
CA ALA A 27 21.56 -0.64 -13.31
C ALA A 27 20.90 -1.06 -11.98
N ILE A 28 21.46 -2.04 -11.28
CA ILE A 28 20.86 -2.61 -10.05
C ILE A 28 20.52 -1.55 -8.97
N PRO A 29 21.41 -0.62 -8.59
CA PRO A 29 21.09 0.39 -7.59
C PRO A 29 19.92 1.32 -8.00
N ARG A 30 19.82 1.59 -9.29
CA ARG A 30 18.72 2.43 -9.84
C ARG A 30 17.38 1.74 -9.75
N PHE A 31 17.32 0.44 -10.05
CA PHE A 31 16.08 -0.32 -9.94
C PHE A 31 15.64 -0.48 -8.47
N ALA A 32 16.56 -0.69 -7.54
CA ALA A 32 16.25 -0.76 -6.12
C ALA A 32 15.63 0.56 -5.59
N ALA A 33 16.14 1.71 -6.02
CA ALA A 33 15.58 3.01 -5.65
C ALA A 33 14.16 3.23 -6.22
N LEU A 34 13.90 2.76 -7.45
CA LEU A 34 12.57 2.86 -8.07
C LEU A 34 11.54 1.97 -7.34
N ASP A 35 11.94 0.78 -6.89
CA ASP A 35 11.06 -0.12 -6.14
C ASP A 35 10.61 0.52 -4.81
N GLY A 36 11.54 1.11 -4.05
CA GLY A 36 11.21 1.87 -2.83
C GLY A 36 10.24 3.04 -3.10
N ALA A 37 10.50 3.85 -4.13
CA ALA A 37 9.62 4.95 -4.52
C ALA A 37 8.21 4.47 -4.90
N ALA A 38 8.11 3.34 -5.61
CA ALA A 38 6.82 2.73 -5.96
C ALA A 38 6.05 2.27 -4.72
N ARG A 39 6.72 1.69 -3.71
CA ARG A 39 6.09 1.28 -2.45
C ARG A 39 5.60 2.47 -1.62
N VAL A 40 6.38 3.56 -1.55
CA VAL A 40 5.95 4.82 -0.91
C VAL A 40 4.69 5.35 -1.58
N SER A 41 4.66 5.40 -2.91
CA SER A 41 3.49 5.84 -3.67
C SER A 41 2.27 4.96 -3.40
N ALA A 42 2.44 3.63 -3.36
CA ALA A 42 1.36 2.69 -3.05
C ALA A 42 0.83 2.90 -1.61
N THR A 43 1.71 3.15 -0.63
CA THR A 43 1.31 3.43 0.75
C THR A 43 0.54 4.74 0.86
N SER A 44 0.95 5.78 0.14
CA SER A 44 0.22 7.05 0.05
C SER A 44 -1.15 6.88 -0.61
N ALA A 45 -1.25 6.05 -1.65
CA ALA A 45 -2.52 5.72 -2.28
C ALA A 45 -3.47 4.99 -1.30
N MET A 46 -2.95 4.07 -0.47
CA MET A 46 -3.73 3.40 0.57
C MET A 46 -4.33 4.40 1.57
N VAL A 47 -3.57 5.43 1.99
CA VAL A 47 -4.10 6.51 2.83
C VAL A 47 -5.22 7.28 2.13
N GLY A 48 -5.08 7.54 0.83
CA GLY A 48 -6.14 8.14 0.01
C GLY A 48 -7.41 7.29 -0.02
N THR A 49 -7.26 5.97 -0.18
CA THR A 49 -8.38 5.02 -0.16
C THR A 49 -9.08 5.01 1.21
N LEU A 50 -8.32 4.96 2.31
CA LEU A 50 -8.85 5.03 3.67
C LEU A 50 -9.66 6.31 3.92
N ARG A 51 -9.13 7.46 3.48
CA ARG A 51 -9.81 8.76 3.61
C ARG A 51 -11.11 8.79 2.80
N SER A 52 -11.08 8.31 1.57
CA SER A 52 -12.26 8.28 0.70
C SER A 52 -13.35 7.35 1.25
N ALA A 53 -12.97 6.15 1.72
CA ALA A 53 -13.91 5.20 2.33
C ALA A 53 -14.54 5.76 3.61
N ALA A 54 -13.75 6.36 4.49
CA ALA A 54 -14.23 6.98 5.71
C ALA A 54 -15.18 8.16 5.43
N ALA A 55 -14.85 9.01 4.44
CA ALA A 55 -15.68 10.15 4.04
C ALA A 55 -17.00 9.70 3.43
N LEU A 56 -16.99 8.65 2.58
CA LEU A 56 -18.21 8.11 1.98
C LEU A 56 -19.15 7.51 3.02
N ALA A 57 -18.62 6.71 3.94
CA ALA A 57 -19.41 6.15 5.04
C ALA A 57 -20.00 7.24 5.94
N HIS A 58 -19.23 8.29 6.25
CA HIS A 58 -19.71 9.42 7.03
C HIS A 58 -20.77 10.22 6.28
N ALA A 59 -20.65 10.41 4.98
CA ALA A 59 -21.68 11.06 4.17
C ALA A 59 -23.00 10.29 4.22
N GLN A 60 -22.98 8.96 4.14
CA GLN A 60 -24.18 8.12 4.30
C GLN A 60 -24.78 8.22 5.71
N TYR A 61 -23.95 8.27 6.74
CA TYR A 61 -24.37 8.50 8.12
C TYR A 61 -25.15 9.83 8.26
N LEU A 62 -24.63 10.91 7.67
CA LEU A 62 -25.30 12.21 7.69
C LEU A 62 -26.64 12.20 6.95
N VAL A 63 -26.69 11.57 5.76
CA VAL A 63 -27.93 11.42 4.98
C VAL A 63 -28.97 10.62 5.74
N ALA A 64 -28.58 9.63 6.52
CA ALA A 64 -29.47 8.83 7.36
C ALA A 64 -29.90 9.51 8.68
N GLY A 65 -29.60 10.80 8.85
CA GLY A 65 -30.04 11.59 10.00
C GLY A 65 -29.19 11.49 11.25
N ASN A 66 -27.89 11.18 11.11
CA ASN A 66 -26.90 11.10 12.21
C ASN A 66 -27.22 10.04 13.29
N ALA A 67 -27.98 9.00 12.95
CA ALA A 67 -28.47 8.03 13.92
C ALA A 67 -28.00 6.58 13.70
N PRO A 68 -27.66 6.10 12.48
CA PRO A 68 -27.40 4.68 12.30
C PRO A 68 -26.05 4.26 12.90
N ALA A 69 -26.05 3.11 13.57
CA ALA A 69 -24.81 2.43 13.98
C ALA A 69 -24.11 1.73 12.82
N THR A 70 -24.79 1.59 11.68
CA THR A 70 -24.27 0.93 10.47
C THR A 70 -24.77 1.63 9.22
N VAL A 71 -23.97 1.59 8.16
CA VAL A 71 -24.38 1.98 6.80
C VAL A 71 -24.05 0.85 5.83
N THR A 72 -24.70 0.83 4.66
CA THR A 72 -24.44 -0.21 3.65
C THR A 72 -23.64 0.40 2.50
N MET A 73 -22.48 -0.18 2.18
CA MET A 73 -21.64 0.19 1.04
C MET A 73 -21.34 -1.05 0.23
N ASP A 74 -21.62 -1.01 -1.08
CA ASP A 74 -21.42 -2.15 -2.01
C ASP A 74 -21.93 -3.50 -1.50
N GLY A 75 -23.08 -3.48 -0.81
CA GLY A 75 -23.67 -4.68 -0.22
C GLY A 75 -23.05 -5.13 1.12
N ALA A 76 -21.98 -4.49 1.58
CA ALA A 76 -21.39 -4.74 2.89
C ALA A 76 -21.97 -3.83 3.95
N THR A 77 -22.21 -4.37 5.14
CA THR A 77 -22.64 -3.60 6.32
C THR A 77 -21.42 -3.06 7.05
N ILE A 78 -21.24 -1.74 7.01
CA ILE A 78 -20.14 -1.02 7.63
C ILE A 78 -20.56 -0.54 9.01
N THR A 79 -19.90 -1.01 10.03
CA THR A 79 -20.13 -0.57 11.43
C THR A 79 -19.50 0.80 11.66
N LEU A 80 -20.21 1.65 12.41
CA LEU A 80 -19.80 3.03 12.68
C LEU A 80 -19.64 3.27 14.18
N THR A 81 -18.66 4.09 14.51
CA THR A 81 -18.49 4.68 15.84
C THR A 81 -18.32 6.18 15.66
N ASN A 82 -19.11 6.96 16.41
CA ASN A 82 -19.07 8.44 16.33
C ASN A 82 -19.36 9.01 14.92
N GLY A 83 -20.11 8.27 14.07
CA GLY A 83 -20.45 8.66 12.71
C GLY A 83 -19.40 8.30 11.66
N TYR A 84 -18.30 7.67 12.03
CA TYR A 84 -17.24 7.18 11.14
C TYR A 84 -17.07 5.67 11.27
N PRO A 85 -16.53 4.99 10.24
CA PRO A 85 -16.24 3.57 10.35
C PRO A 85 -15.37 3.25 11.57
N ASP A 86 -15.73 2.22 12.31
CA ASP A 86 -14.83 1.60 13.27
C ASP A 86 -13.79 0.74 12.55
N VAL A 87 -12.90 0.06 13.30
CA VAL A 87 -11.84 -0.75 12.70
C VAL A 87 -12.38 -1.91 11.85
N PRO A 88 -13.38 -2.70 12.27
CA PRO A 88 -14.05 -3.67 11.42
C PRO A 88 -14.71 -3.04 10.20
N GLY A 89 -15.42 -1.94 10.39
CA GLY A 89 -16.15 -1.23 9.34
C GLY A 89 -15.23 -0.71 8.24
N ILE A 90 -14.14 -0.04 8.58
CA ILE A 90 -13.21 0.49 7.56
C ILE A 90 -12.54 -0.62 6.74
N LYS A 91 -12.27 -1.79 7.33
CA LYS A 91 -11.75 -2.95 6.60
C LYS A 91 -12.73 -3.46 5.55
N LEU A 92 -14.03 -3.44 5.85
CA LEU A 92 -15.07 -3.85 4.90
C LEU A 92 -15.38 -2.78 3.87
N ALA A 93 -15.15 -1.50 4.19
CA ALA A 93 -15.34 -0.37 3.28
C ALA A 93 -14.26 -0.28 2.20
N ILE A 94 -13.12 -0.97 2.38
CA ILE A 94 -12.04 -1.04 1.39
C ILE A 94 -12.21 -2.31 0.56
N GLN A 95 -12.43 -2.16 -0.75
CA GLN A 95 -12.63 -3.29 -1.66
C GLN A 95 -11.35 -4.09 -1.93
N ASP A 96 -10.21 -3.40 -2.02
CA ASP A 96 -8.92 -4.03 -2.33
C ASP A 96 -7.82 -3.47 -1.42
N SER A 97 -7.19 -4.37 -0.70
CA SER A 97 -5.98 -4.11 0.10
C SER A 97 -4.81 -4.99 -0.32
N SER A 98 -4.84 -5.50 -1.57
CA SER A 98 -3.79 -6.36 -2.11
C SER A 98 -2.41 -5.71 -1.99
N GLY A 99 -1.42 -6.51 -1.60
CA GLY A 99 -0.06 -6.03 -1.37
C GLY A 99 0.15 -5.28 -0.04
N PHE A 100 -0.85 -5.35 0.87
CA PHE A 100 -0.73 -4.86 2.24
C PHE A 100 -1.17 -5.94 3.23
N THR A 101 -0.51 -5.98 4.38
CA THR A 101 -0.88 -6.85 5.50
C THR A 101 -1.56 -5.99 6.57
N PRO A 102 -2.85 -6.23 6.88
CA PRO A 102 -3.56 -5.49 7.93
C PRO A 102 -3.21 -6.04 9.31
N THR A 103 -2.94 -5.15 10.25
CA THR A 103 -2.76 -5.46 11.69
C THR A 103 -3.62 -4.52 12.51
N VAL A 104 -4.32 -5.05 13.52
CA VAL A 104 -5.18 -4.27 14.41
C VAL A 104 -4.63 -4.24 15.81
N VAL A 105 -4.51 -3.05 16.39
CA VAL A 105 -4.12 -2.84 17.78
C VAL A 105 -5.08 -1.81 18.41
N GLY A 106 -5.95 -2.27 19.28
CA GLY A 106 -6.99 -1.43 19.89
C GLY A 106 -7.91 -0.80 18.81
N THR A 107 -7.94 0.52 18.76
CA THR A 107 -8.73 1.31 17.80
C THR A 107 -7.96 1.70 16.54
N THR A 108 -6.75 1.18 16.35
CA THR A 108 -5.90 1.49 15.20
C THR A 108 -5.74 0.28 14.29
N LEU A 109 -6.02 0.49 13.01
CA LEU A 109 -5.72 -0.43 11.92
C LEU A 109 -4.48 0.07 11.18
N THR A 110 -3.51 -0.81 11.00
CA THR A 110 -2.28 -0.55 10.27
C THR A 110 -2.21 -1.43 9.05
N TYR A 111 -2.03 -0.85 7.88
CA TYR A 111 -1.72 -1.55 6.64
C TYR A 111 -0.22 -1.44 6.37
N THR A 112 0.48 -2.55 6.46
CA THR A 112 1.92 -2.65 6.20
C THR A 112 2.15 -3.10 4.77
N LYS A 113 2.96 -2.38 4.00
CA LYS A 113 3.29 -2.74 2.61
C LYS A 113 4.11 -4.03 2.57
N THR A 114 3.59 -5.04 1.84
CA THR A 114 4.27 -6.32 1.67
C THR A 114 5.57 -6.16 0.89
N GLY A 115 6.64 -6.82 1.36
CA GLY A 115 7.95 -6.80 0.73
C GLY A 115 8.77 -5.53 1.00
N ALA A 116 8.34 -4.66 1.91
CA ALA A 116 9.16 -3.54 2.37
C ALA A 116 10.41 -4.04 3.10
N ALA A 117 11.56 -3.40 2.86
CA ALA A 117 12.82 -3.72 3.53
C ALA A 117 12.72 -3.45 5.04
N THR A 118 12.06 -2.35 5.40
CA THR A 118 11.73 -2.00 6.79
C THR A 118 10.22 -1.83 6.89
N PRO A 119 9.47 -2.87 7.27
CA PRO A 119 8.00 -2.81 7.29
C PRO A 119 7.41 -1.65 8.11
N ALA A 120 8.08 -1.26 9.19
CA ALA A 120 7.62 -0.16 10.06
C ALA A 120 7.63 1.22 9.39
N THR A 121 8.34 1.40 8.29
CA THR A 121 8.43 2.66 7.54
C THR A 121 7.46 2.73 6.36
N CYS A 122 6.80 1.63 6.04
CA CYS A 122 5.87 1.49 4.92
C CYS A 122 4.46 1.14 5.41
N ILE A 123 3.91 1.97 6.25
CA ILE A 123 2.60 1.75 6.84
C ILE A 123 1.63 2.90 6.56
N ALA A 124 0.36 2.53 6.34
CA ALA A 124 -0.78 3.44 6.38
C ALA A 124 -1.61 3.10 7.63
N THR A 125 -1.91 4.09 8.45
CA THR A 125 -2.66 3.90 9.70
C THR A 125 -4.03 4.56 9.62
N TYR A 126 -5.00 3.88 10.20
CA TYR A 126 -6.34 4.39 10.45
C TYR A 126 -6.64 4.24 11.94
N THR A 127 -6.81 5.34 12.64
CA THR A 127 -7.29 5.32 14.03
C THR A 127 -8.74 5.78 14.06
N ALA A 128 -9.62 4.91 14.54
CA ALA A 128 -11.05 5.18 14.61
C ALA A 128 -11.36 6.45 15.43
N SER A 129 -12.47 7.12 15.10
CA SER A 129 -12.90 8.34 15.78
C SER A 129 -13.02 8.12 17.30
N ALA A 130 -12.36 8.96 18.08
CA ALA A 130 -12.33 8.88 19.53
C ALA A 130 -13.56 9.55 20.20
N ALA A 131 -14.23 10.48 19.51
CA ALA A 131 -15.37 11.22 20.04
C ALA A 131 -16.36 11.60 18.93
N ALA A 132 -17.61 11.87 19.32
CA ALA A 132 -18.64 12.32 18.38
C ALA A 132 -18.19 13.59 17.64
N ASN A 133 -18.49 13.65 16.35
CA ASN A 133 -18.10 14.73 15.43
C ASN A 133 -16.58 14.96 15.27
N THR A 134 -15.76 13.97 15.64
CA THR A 134 -14.33 14.00 15.41
C THR A 134 -13.96 13.03 14.29
N ALA A 135 -13.23 13.50 13.27
CA ALA A 135 -12.80 12.65 12.19
C ALA A 135 -11.75 11.61 12.66
N PRO A 136 -11.68 10.43 12.02
CA PRO A 136 -10.62 9.47 12.28
C PRO A 136 -9.26 10.06 11.89
N VAL A 137 -8.20 9.64 12.57
CA VAL A 137 -6.84 10.00 12.22
C VAL A 137 -6.31 9.01 11.19
N ILE A 138 -5.91 9.51 10.02
CA ILE A 138 -5.45 8.68 8.90
C ILE A 138 -4.11 9.24 8.41
N GLU A 139 -3.07 8.45 8.58
CA GLU A 139 -1.69 8.90 8.34
C GLU A 139 -0.87 7.89 7.56
N VAL A 140 0.12 8.38 6.83
CA VAL A 140 1.27 7.57 6.41
C VAL A 140 2.29 7.65 7.54
N ALA A 141 3.00 6.58 7.83
CA ALA A 141 4.13 6.66 8.76
C ALA A 141 5.08 7.77 8.29
N THR A 142 5.49 8.62 9.22
CA THR A 142 6.33 9.79 8.95
C THR A 142 7.68 9.47 8.29
N LEU A 143 8.05 8.20 8.25
CA LEU A 143 9.25 7.68 7.59
C LEU A 143 9.00 7.21 6.14
N ALA A 144 7.78 7.33 5.62
CA ALA A 144 7.47 7.02 4.22
C ALA A 144 8.13 7.97 3.20
N THR A 145 8.87 8.97 3.66
CA THR A 145 9.78 9.78 2.82
C THR A 145 11.14 9.09 2.62
N ASP A 146 11.45 8.07 3.41
CA ASP A 146 12.65 7.26 3.25
C ASP A 146 12.37 6.11 2.28
N THR A 147 12.66 6.36 1.01
CA THR A 147 12.53 5.36 -0.06
C THR A 147 13.46 4.17 0.13
N ALA A 148 14.50 4.29 0.94
CA ALA A 148 15.44 3.21 1.23
C ALA A 148 14.88 2.16 2.20
N GLY A 149 13.96 2.55 3.09
CA GLY A 149 13.32 1.65 4.06
C GLY A 149 12.03 1.02 3.54
N CYS A 150 11.40 1.66 2.61
CA CYS A 150 10.20 1.19 1.96
C CYS A 150 10.51 0.27 0.79
#